data_eeb415503d92f18d3d40af0c92a4cdbd
#
_entry.id   eeb415503d92f18d3d40af0c92a4cdbd
#
_cell.length_a   1.000
_cell.length_b   1.000
_cell.length_c   1.000
_cell.angle_alpha   90.00
_cell.angle_beta   90.00
_cell.angle_gamma   90.00
#
_symmetry.space_group_name_H-M   'P 1'
#
loop_
_entity.id
_entity.type
_entity.pdbx_description
1 polymer ?
#
loop_
_entity_poly.entity_id
_entity_poly.type
_entity_poly.pdbx_seq_one_letter_code
_entity_poly.pdbx_strand_id
1 'polypeptide(L)'
;GEDCLAIGYSVVYVPGINMHRTAYSGRNFEYYAEDPFVAGTICAAEVQGIQSKGVYVYLKHVALNDSETSRRGVNTWLNEQTALEIYL
;
A
#
# COMPACT_ATOMS: atom_id res chain seq x y z
N GLY A 1 -11.77 -4.68 9.75
CA GLY A 1 -11.83 -6.10 10.14
C GLY A 1 -13.25 -6.56 10.45
N GLU A 2 -13.95 -5.84 11.32
CA GLU A 2 -15.34 -6.19 11.71
C GLU A 2 -16.29 -6.21 10.51
N ASP A 3 -16.22 -5.21 9.66
CA ASP A 3 -17.06 -5.16 8.45
C ASP A 3 -16.75 -6.34 7.51
N CYS A 4 -15.47 -6.72 7.36
CA CYS A 4 -15.10 -7.90 6.57
C CYS A 4 -15.78 -9.16 7.09
N LEU A 5 -15.76 -9.37 8.41
CA LEU A 5 -16.43 -10.53 9.03
C LEU A 5 -17.93 -10.46 8.84
N ALA A 6 -18.54 -9.28 8.99
CA ALA A 6 -19.99 -9.10 8.86
C ALA A 6 -20.50 -9.46 7.46
N ILE A 7 -19.69 -9.25 6.42
CA ILE A 7 -20.02 -9.60 5.04
C ILE A 7 -19.43 -10.95 4.58
N GLY A 8 -18.78 -11.69 5.49
CA GLY A 8 -18.28 -13.04 5.24
C GLY A 8 -16.92 -13.12 4.56
N TYR A 9 -16.10 -12.06 4.62
CA TYR A 9 -14.74 -12.05 4.06
C TYR A 9 -13.68 -12.41 5.11
N SER A 10 -12.81 -13.33 4.76
CA SER A 10 -11.66 -13.75 5.57
C SER A 10 -10.38 -13.01 5.21
N VAL A 11 -10.36 -12.29 4.11
CA VAL A 11 -9.18 -11.65 3.52
C VAL A 11 -9.55 -10.30 2.93
N VAL A 12 -8.64 -9.34 3.07
CA VAL A 12 -8.81 -8.02 2.46
C VAL A 12 -7.49 -7.53 1.84
N TYR A 13 -7.60 -6.83 0.69
CA TYR A 13 -6.46 -6.23 -0.01
C TYR A 13 -6.22 -4.80 0.45
N VAL A 14 -5.70 -4.65 1.65
CA VAL A 14 -5.34 -3.38 2.30
C VAL A 14 -4.19 -3.62 3.28
N PRO A 15 -3.51 -2.59 3.74
CA PRO A 15 -3.52 -1.21 3.24
C PRO A 15 -2.76 -1.04 1.93
N GLY A 16 -3.02 0.08 1.25
CA GLY A 16 -2.17 0.57 0.17
C GLY A 16 -0.98 1.32 0.75
N ILE A 17 0.22 0.77 0.63
CA ILE A 17 1.44 1.32 1.24
C ILE A 17 2.34 2.09 0.28
N ASN A 18 1.88 2.36 -0.95
CA ASN A 18 2.62 3.19 -1.87
C ASN A 18 2.80 4.60 -1.31
N MET A 19 3.87 5.24 -1.71
CA MET A 19 4.13 6.63 -1.31
C MET A 19 3.51 7.62 -2.29
N HIS A 20 3.19 8.81 -1.78
CA HIS A 20 2.78 9.95 -2.60
C HIS A 20 3.99 10.54 -3.33
N ARG A 21 4.31 10.04 -4.52
CA ARG A 21 5.47 10.50 -5.32
C ARG A 21 5.15 11.73 -6.16
N THR A 22 3.90 11.88 -6.56
CA THR A 22 3.41 13.01 -7.34
C THR A 22 1.94 13.26 -7.08
N ALA A 23 1.52 14.52 -7.12
CA ALA A 23 0.12 14.89 -6.98
C ALA A 23 -0.77 14.34 -8.11
N TYR A 24 -0.17 13.96 -9.22
CA TYR A 24 -0.89 13.46 -10.41
C TYR A 24 -1.06 11.93 -10.44
N SER A 25 -0.61 11.23 -9.40
CA SER A 25 -0.89 9.80 -9.28
C SER A 25 -2.38 9.58 -9.04
N GLY A 26 -3.01 8.77 -9.89
CA GLY A 26 -4.46 8.56 -9.85
C GLY A 26 -4.97 7.79 -8.63
N ARG A 27 -4.07 7.27 -7.78
CA ARG A 27 -4.41 6.44 -6.63
C ARG A 27 -3.91 6.98 -5.29
N ASN A 28 -3.50 8.24 -5.22
CA ASN A 28 -3.06 8.86 -3.96
C ASN A 28 -4.13 8.80 -2.86
N PHE A 29 -5.40 8.73 -3.21
CA PHE A 29 -6.51 8.68 -2.24
C PHE A 29 -6.49 7.45 -1.33
N GLU A 30 -5.83 6.37 -1.72
CA GLU A 30 -5.74 5.14 -0.95
C GLU A 30 -4.41 4.95 -0.21
N TYR A 31 -3.50 5.93 -0.29
CA TYR A 31 -2.17 5.91 0.31
C TYR A 31 -2.06 6.92 1.45
N TYR A 32 -1.08 6.77 2.32
CA TYR A 32 -1.02 7.50 3.60
C TYR A 32 -0.08 8.70 3.58
N ALA A 33 1.09 8.56 2.97
CA ALA A 33 2.12 9.59 3.05
C ALA A 33 3.12 9.54 1.90
N GLU A 34 3.89 10.60 1.76
CA GLU A 34 5.09 10.64 0.91
C GLU A 34 6.33 10.10 1.62
N ASP A 35 6.27 10.01 2.95
CA ASP A 35 7.36 9.52 3.80
C ASP A 35 7.16 8.03 4.10
N PRO A 36 8.15 7.16 3.80
CA PRO A 36 8.03 5.72 3.99
C PRO A 36 7.90 5.32 5.45
N PHE A 37 8.56 6.04 6.38
CA PHE A 37 8.46 5.74 7.81
C PHE A 37 7.05 6.00 8.34
N VAL A 38 6.47 7.13 7.97
CA VAL A 38 5.09 7.48 8.35
C VAL A 38 4.10 6.50 7.76
N ALA A 39 4.22 6.21 6.45
CA ALA A 39 3.37 5.24 5.77
C ALA A 39 3.45 3.87 6.44
N GLY A 40 4.65 3.36 6.66
CA GLY A 40 4.88 2.06 7.30
C GLY A 40 4.30 1.97 8.72
N THR A 41 4.48 3.04 9.51
CA THR A 41 3.96 3.09 10.89
C THR A 41 2.43 3.02 10.93
N ILE A 42 1.76 3.81 10.09
CA ILE A 42 0.30 3.82 10.02
C ILE A 42 -0.22 2.48 9.48
N CYS A 43 0.38 1.97 8.41
CA CYS A 43 0.00 0.69 7.82
C CYS A 43 0.16 -0.47 8.79
N ALA A 44 1.23 -0.50 9.57
CA ALA A 44 1.44 -1.54 10.58
C ALA A 44 0.32 -1.55 11.62
N ALA A 45 -0.11 -0.37 12.08
CA ALA A 45 -1.21 -0.25 13.04
C ALA A 45 -2.54 -0.72 12.43
N GLU A 46 -2.81 -0.38 11.17
CA GLU A 46 -4.01 -0.84 10.46
C GLU A 46 -4.02 -2.36 10.29
N VAL A 47 -2.90 -2.95 9.86
CA VAL A 47 -2.75 -4.40 9.75
C VAL A 47 -3.04 -5.10 11.06
N GLN A 48 -2.44 -4.62 12.17
CA GLN A 48 -2.67 -5.17 13.50
C GLN A 48 -4.15 -5.07 13.89
N GLY A 49 -4.79 -3.94 13.63
CA GLY A 49 -6.21 -3.73 13.91
C GLY A 49 -7.11 -4.70 13.14
N ILE A 50 -6.85 -4.90 11.84
CA ILE A 50 -7.62 -5.84 11.00
C ILE A 50 -7.38 -7.29 11.44
N GLN A 51 -6.12 -7.66 11.65
CA GLN A 51 -5.75 -9.03 12.05
C GLN A 51 -6.26 -9.38 13.45
N SER A 52 -6.42 -8.41 14.35
CA SER A 52 -7.01 -8.65 15.68
C SER A 52 -8.44 -9.19 15.62
N LYS A 53 -9.11 -9.06 14.47
CA LYS A 53 -10.45 -9.61 14.20
C LYS A 53 -10.41 -10.95 13.46
N GLY A 54 -9.23 -11.51 13.22
CA GLY A 54 -9.08 -12.78 12.50
C GLY A 54 -9.18 -12.67 10.97
N VAL A 55 -9.07 -11.47 10.42
CA VAL A 55 -9.09 -11.23 8.96
C VAL A 55 -7.65 -11.14 8.46
N TYR A 56 -7.33 -11.87 7.38
CA TYR A 56 -6.03 -11.79 6.72
C TYR A 56 -5.91 -10.53 5.87
N VAL A 57 -4.68 -10.04 5.78
CA VAL A 57 -4.35 -8.80 5.06
C VAL A 57 -3.38 -9.10 3.94
N TYR A 58 -3.66 -8.59 2.75
CA TYR A 58 -2.71 -8.52 1.64
C TYR A 58 -2.28 -7.07 1.43
N LEU A 59 -1.04 -6.77 1.86
CA LEU A 59 -0.42 -5.47 1.59
C LEU A 59 -0.28 -5.23 0.09
N LYS A 60 -0.53 -4.01 -0.34
CA LYS A 60 -0.40 -3.59 -1.74
C LYS A 60 0.17 -2.16 -1.81
N HIS A 61 0.91 -1.84 -2.82
CA HIS A 61 1.32 -2.65 -3.95
C HIS A 61 2.82 -2.86 -3.89
N VAL A 62 3.28 -4.06 -4.10
CA VAL A 62 4.71 -4.36 -4.25
C VAL A 62 5.01 -4.43 -5.73
N ALA A 63 5.81 -3.54 -6.32
CA ALA A 63 6.19 -2.22 -5.82
C ALA A 63 6.29 -1.29 -7.03
N LEU A 64 6.42 0.03 -6.81
CA LEU A 64 6.74 1.00 -7.88
C LEU A 64 5.62 1.25 -8.90
N ASN A 65 4.39 0.94 -8.59
CA ASN A 65 3.23 1.19 -9.45
C ASN A 65 2.57 2.55 -9.17
N ASP A 66 3.38 3.61 -9.07
CA ASP A 66 2.91 4.95 -8.72
C ASP A 66 2.16 5.65 -9.87
N SER A 67 2.36 5.17 -11.12
CA SER A 67 1.67 5.72 -12.29
C SER A 67 0.52 4.85 -12.73
N GLU A 68 -0.67 5.44 -12.89
CA GLU A 68 -1.83 4.77 -13.47
C GLU A 68 -1.88 4.90 -14.99
N THR A 69 -1.27 5.96 -15.56
CA THR A 69 -1.19 6.13 -17.00
C THR A 69 -0.32 5.04 -17.61
N SER A 70 -0.91 4.26 -18.51
CA SER A 70 -0.24 3.14 -19.21
C SER A 70 0.39 2.11 -18.25
N ARG A 71 -0.16 1.91 -17.06
CA ARG A 71 0.43 1.10 -15.98
C ARG A 71 0.82 -0.33 -16.37
N ARG A 72 0.21 -0.90 -17.42
CA ARG A 72 0.53 -2.23 -17.93
C ARG A 72 1.73 -2.26 -18.88
N GLY A 73 2.22 -1.09 -19.30
CA GLY A 73 3.31 -0.98 -20.24
C GLY A 73 4.42 -0.01 -19.82
N VAL A 74 4.31 0.58 -18.63
CA VAL A 74 5.32 1.50 -18.13
C VAL A 74 6.49 0.72 -17.48
N ASN A 75 7.70 1.17 -17.75
CA ASN A 75 8.90 0.71 -17.03
C ASN A 75 9.25 1.74 -15.96
N THR A 76 9.41 1.28 -14.73
CA THR A 76 9.87 2.10 -13.62
C THR A 76 11.35 1.84 -13.35
N TRP A 77 12.14 2.92 -13.37
CA TRP A 77 13.59 2.86 -13.19
C TRP A 77 13.99 3.46 -11.84
N LEU A 78 14.82 2.73 -11.10
CA LEU A 78 15.44 3.21 -9.87
C LEU A 78 16.73 2.42 -9.63
N ASN A 79 17.59 2.96 -8.76
CA ASN A 79 18.75 2.22 -8.30
C ASN A 79 18.41 1.31 -7.11
N GLU A 80 19.30 0.38 -6.81
CA GLU A 80 19.12 -0.59 -5.73
C GLU A 80 18.99 0.09 -4.36
N GLN A 81 19.77 1.11 -4.09
CA GLN A 81 19.71 1.85 -2.83
C GLN A 81 18.32 2.44 -2.61
N THR A 82 17.79 3.12 -3.60
CA THR A 82 16.43 3.69 -3.51
C THR A 82 15.38 2.60 -3.31
N ALA A 83 15.53 1.45 -3.98
CA ALA A 83 14.61 0.34 -3.80
C ALA A 83 14.57 -0.14 -2.34
N LEU A 84 15.75 -0.34 -1.75
CA LEU A 84 15.88 -0.89 -0.39
C LEU A 84 15.53 0.11 0.71
N GLU A 85 15.88 1.39 0.52
CA GLU A 85 15.69 2.39 1.57
C GLU A 85 14.27 2.98 1.61
N ILE A 86 13.58 2.98 0.47
CA ILE A 86 12.30 3.70 0.32
C ILE A 86 11.13 2.76 0.05
N TYR A 87 11.32 1.70 -0.74
CA TYR A 87 10.21 0.89 -1.25
C TYR A 87 10.11 -0.51 -0.66
N LEU A 88 11.15 -1.02 -0.01
CA LEU A 88 11.21 -2.37 0.58
C LEU A 88 11.60 -2.32 2.05
#